data_dfbcc99ec07d3d46727826725d2ba12a
#
_entry.id   dfbcc99ec07d3d46727826725d2ba12a
#
_cell.length_a   1.000
_cell.length_b   1.000
_cell.length_c   1.000
_cell.angle_alpha   90.00
_cell.angle_beta   90.00
_cell.angle_gamma   90.00
#
_symmetry.space_group_name_H-M   'P 1'
#
loop_
_entity.id
_entity.type
_entity.pdbx_description
1 polymer ?
#
loop_
_entity_poly.entity_id
_entity_poly.type
_entity_poly.pdbx_seq_one_letter_code
_entity_poly.pdbx_strand_id
1 'polypeptide(L)'
;RYSWIYDNPPKDDNAAKEQSDDFLEALSADAAASMNAVTNYIPQYTNQAIQFTGDDIKGDNAGITVFLYIVVLIIAFVFAITTSNTISKEANVIGTLRASGYTKGELIRHYLTMPLLVMLVAALIGNILGYTALKDFAASMYYGSYSLPTYVTIWSADAFVKTTVIPLILMFLINLFVLMNKLSLSPLKFIRRDLKRHQKKKAFRLN
;
A
#
# COMPACT_ATOMS: atom_id res chain seq x y z
N ARG A 1 30.30 25.84 -21.15
CA ARG A 1 29.44 25.22 -20.08
C ARG A 1 30.34 24.45 -19.14
N TYR A 2 30.15 24.64 -17.87
CA TYR A 2 30.88 23.95 -16.79
C TYR A 2 29.87 23.21 -15.94
N SER A 3 30.26 22.08 -15.38
CA SER A 3 29.51 21.34 -14.37
C SER A 3 30.40 21.15 -13.15
N TRP A 4 29.78 21.11 -11.97
CA TRP A 4 30.48 20.91 -10.71
C TRP A 4 29.75 19.89 -9.85
N ILE A 5 30.47 19.35 -8.90
CA ILE A 5 29.96 18.43 -7.87
C ILE A 5 30.49 18.96 -6.54
N TYR A 6 29.68 18.94 -5.51
CA TYR A 6 30.10 19.24 -4.17
C TYR A 6 30.81 18.07 -3.52
N ASP A 7 31.91 18.29 -2.82
CA ASP A 7 32.60 17.24 -2.07
C ASP A 7 31.71 16.63 -0.96
N ASN A 8 30.88 17.47 -0.36
CA ASN A 8 29.89 17.08 0.61
C ASN A 8 28.47 17.30 0.02
N PRO A 9 27.77 16.25 -0.44
CA PRO A 9 26.44 16.43 -0.99
C PRO A 9 25.46 16.92 0.08
N PRO A 10 24.55 17.84 -0.25
CA PRO A 10 23.55 18.37 0.69
C PRO A 10 22.60 17.26 1.13
N LYS A 11 22.11 17.36 2.38
CA LYS A 11 21.23 16.34 2.99
C LYS A 11 19.77 16.50 2.61
N ASP A 12 19.36 17.72 2.29
CA ASP A 12 17.99 18.08 1.92
C ASP A 12 17.99 19.32 1.00
N ASP A 13 16.81 19.68 0.49
CA ASP A 13 16.66 20.79 -0.46
C ASP A 13 17.00 22.15 0.15
N ASN A 14 16.83 22.35 1.46
CA ASN A 14 17.20 23.59 2.12
C ASN A 14 18.72 23.74 2.20
N ALA A 15 19.41 22.67 2.60
CA ALA A 15 20.88 22.63 2.60
C ALA A 15 21.44 22.75 1.17
N ALA A 16 20.76 22.15 0.18
CA ALA A 16 21.12 22.28 -1.23
C ALA A 16 21.00 23.71 -1.73
N LYS A 17 19.97 24.43 -1.30
CA LYS A 17 19.76 25.83 -1.63
C LYS A 17 20.84 26.72 -1.01
N GLU A 18 21.08 26.60 0.30
CA GLU A 18 22.08 27.37 1.02
C GLU A 18 23.48 27.17 0.39
N GLN A 19 23.90 25.93 0.21
CA GLN A 19 25.17 25.58 -0.41
C GLN A 19 25.30 26.10 -1.85
N SER A 20 24.19 26.13 -2.58
CA SER A 20 24.14 26.65 -3.95
C SER A 20 24.22 28.17 -4.01
N ASP A 21 23.58 28.86 -3.08
CA ASP A 21 23.62 30.33 -2.99
C ASP A 21 25.01 30.79 -2.61
N ASP A 22 25.67 30.17 -1.62
CA ASP A 22 27.06 30.44 -1.23
C ASP A 22 28.02 30.20 -2.40
N PHE A 23 27.86 29.11 -3.13
CA PHE A 23 28.70 28.82 -4.30
C PHE A 23 28.48 29.83 -5.42
N LEU A 24 27.26 30.29 -5.66
CA LEU A 24 26.96 31.31 -6.68
C LEU A 24 27.59 32.65 -6.32
N GLU A 25 27.55 33.03 -5.04
CA GLU A 25 28.18 34.27 -4.56
C GLU A 25 29.68 34.21 -4.79
N ALA A 26 30.35 33.14 -4.35
CA ALA A 26 31.80 32.97 -4.54
C ALA A 26 32.18 32.94 -6.03
N LEU A 27 31.43 32.18 -6.85
CA LEU A 27 31.65 32.08 -8.30
C LEU A 27 31.48 33.43 -8.99
N SER A 28 30.47 34.21 -8.58
CA SER A 28 30.19 35.51 -9.17
C SER A 28 31.28 36.54 -8.83
N ALA A 29 31.81 36.49 -7.60
CA ALA A 29 32.93 37.33 -7.18
C ALA A 29 34.21 37.00 -7.97
N ASP A 30 34.55 35.74 -8.14
CA ASP A 30 35.72 35.29 -8.88
C ASP A 30 35.60 35.60 -10.38
N ALA A 31 34.43 35.38 -10.95
CA ALA A 31 34.14 35.74 -12.34
C ALA A 31 34.29 37.23 -12.57
N ALA A 32 33.80 38.09 -11.68
CA ALA A 32 33.92 39.54 -11.77
C ALA A 32 35.39 39.99 -11.66
N ALA A 33 36.16 39.37 -10.77
CA ALA A 33 37.60 39.63 -10.66
C ALA A 33 38.37 39.28 -11.95
N SER A 34 37.90 38.32 -12.69
CA SER A 34 38.45 37.86 -13.99
C SER A 34 37.83 38.60 -15.19
N MET A 35 37.06 39.67 -14.99
CA MET A 35 36.30 40.38 -16.05
C MET A 35 35.34 39.52 -16.84
N ASN A 36 34.83 38.45 -16.22
CA ASN A 36 33.80 37.56 -16.76
C ASN A 36 32.47 37.73 -16.00
N ALA A 37 31.38 37.21 -16.56
CA ALA A 37 30.08 37.21 -15.91
C ALA A 37 29.47 35.82 -15.92
N VAL A 38 28.82 35.47 -14.81
CA VAL A 38 27.97 34.25 -14.74
C VAL A 38 26.66 34.59 -15.44
N THR A 39 26.47 34.05 -16.64
CA THR A 39 25.30 34.34 -17.48
C THR A 39 24.12 33.47 -17.17
N ASN A 40 24.37 32.27 -16.66
CA ASN A 40 23.30 31.33 -16.27
C ASN A 40 23.84 30.36 -15.21
N TYR A 41 23.06 30.12 -14.19
CA TYR A 41 23.35 29.21 -13.10
C TYR A 41 22.14 28.35 -12.78
N ILE A 42 22.29 27.02 -12.87
CA ILE A 42 21.21 26.09 -12.65
C ILE A 42 21.65 25.06 -11.60
N PRO A 43 21.26 25.24 -10.33
CA PRO A 43 21.55 24.26 -9.29
C PRO A 43 20.80 22.95 -9.50
N GLN A 44 21.34 21.86 -8.96
CA GLN A 44 20.78 20.51 -9.16
C GLN A 44 19.34 20.41 -8.67
N TYR A 45 19.03 21.00 -7.52
CA TYR A 45 17.69 20.91 -6.91
C TYR A 45 16.59 21.66 -7.69
N THR A 46 16.94 22.59 -8.60
CA THR A 46 15.99 23.26 -9.50
C THR A 46 16.08 22.77 -10.95
N ASN A 47 17.04 21.90 -11.25
CA ASN A 47 17.26 21.45 -12.62
C ASN A 47 16.21 20.40 -13.01
N GLN A 48 15.19 20.84 -13.74
CA GLN A 48 14.10 19.99 -14.23
C GLN A 48 14.60 18.78 -15.03
N ALA A 49 15.70 18.91 -15.78
CA ALA A 49 16.25 17.79 -16.55
C ALA A 49 16.79 16.66 -15.65
N ILE A 50 17.14 16.95 -14.40
CA ILE A 50 17.59 15.96 -13.41
C ILE A 50 16.42 15.51 -12.54
N GLN A 51 15.56 16.42 -12.11
CA GLN A 51 14.49 16.15 -11.15
C GLN A 51 13.29 15.43 -11.78
N PHE A 52 12.98 15.73 -13.05
CA PHE A 52 11.78 15.25 -13.74
C PHE A 52 11.57 13.73 -13.63
N THR A 53 12.62 12.95 -13.88
CA THR A 53 12.54 11.47 -13.81
C THR A 53 12.22 10.98 -12.39
N GLY A 54 12.86 11.61 -11.39
CA GLY A 54 12.62 11.26 -9.98
C GLY A 54 11.20 11.59 -9.53
N ASP A 55 10.67 12.72 -9.96
CA ASP A 55 9.32 13.17 -9.62
C ASP A 55 8.25 12.35 -10.35
N ASP A 56 8.50 11.97 -11.60
CA ASP A 56 7.64 11.06 -12.37
C ASP A 56 7.52 9.69 -11.69
N ILE A 57 8.67 9.09 -11.33
CA ILE A 57 8.70 7.81 -10.59
C ILE A 57 7.98 7.91 -9.23
N LYS A 58 8.16 9.02 -8.51
CA LYS A 58 7.45 9.25 -7.23
C LYS A 58 5.94 9.39 -7.44
N GLY A 59 5.53 10.12 -8.48
CA GLY A 59 4.12 10.31 -8.85
C GLY A 59 3.46 8.99 -9.20
N ASP A 60 4.09 8.20 -10.06
CA ASP A 60 3.62 6.87 -10.44
C ASP A 60 3.51 5.93 -9.25
N ASN A 61 4.52 5.91 -8.38
CA ASN A 61 4.51 5.09 -7.16
C ASN A 61 3.36 5.48 -6.21
N ALA A 62 3.10 6.77 -6.06
CA ALA A 62 1.96 7.26 -5.28
C ALA A 62 0.63 6.82 -5.90
N GLY A 63 0.47 6.98 -7.23
CA GLY A 63 -0.72 6.56 -7.97
C GLY A 63 -0.99 5.06 -7.88
N ILE A 64 0.05 4.25 -8.10
CA ILE A 64 -0.01 2.78 -8.00
C ILE A 64 -0.36 2.35 -6.56
N THR A 65 0.19 3.03 -5.55
CA THR A 65 -0.12 2.74 -4.14
C THR A 65 -1.59 3.00 -3.83
N VAL A 66 -2.16 4.11 -4.28
CA VAL A 66 -3.59 4.40 -4.11
C VAL A 66 -4.44 3.35 -4.83
N PHE A 67 -4.10 3.02 -6.07
CA PHE A 67 -4.79 1.98 -6.84
C PHE A 67 -4.74 0.62 -6.13
N LEU A 68 -3.60 0.24 -5.59
CA LEU A 68 -3.44 -0.98 -4.80
C LEU A 68 -4.45 -1.06 -3.65
N TYR A 69 -4.58 0.01 -2.85
CA TYR A 69 -5.52 0.00 -1.72
C TYR A 69 -6.99 -0.04 -2.16
N ILE A 70 -7.34 0.60 -3.28
CA ILE A 70 -8.69 0.48 -3.86
C ILE A 70 -8.98 -0.98 -4.23
N VAL A 71 -8.04 -1.65 -4.91
CA VAL A 71 -8.18 -3.07 -5.28
C VAL A 71 -8.27 -3.96 -4.04
N VAL A 72 -7.43 -3.73 -3.03
CA VAL A 72 -7.48 -4.46 -1.74
C VAL A 72 -8.84 -4.32 -1.08
N LEU A 73 -9.43 -3.13 -1.05
CA LEU A 73 -10.77 -2.91 -0.51
C LEU A 73 -11.83 -3.70 -1.28
N ILE A 74 -11.81 -3.65 -2.61
CA ILE A 74 -12.76 -4.40 -3.45
C ILE A 74 -12.65 -5.91 -3.15
N ILE A 75 -11.44 -6.45 -3.13
CA ILE A 75 -11.21 -7.87 -2.82
C ILE A 75 -11.67 -8.20 -1.40
N ALA A 76 -11.43 -7.32 -0.42
CA ALA A 76 -11.90 -7.50 0.95
C ALA A 76 -13.43 -7.60 1.03
N PHE A 77 -14.16 -6.77 0.28
CA PHE A 77 -15.61 -6.86 0.18
C PHE A 77 -16.07 -8.18 -0.45
N VAL A 78 -15.41 -8.63 -1.52
CA VAL A 78 -15.72 -9.93 -2.16
C VAL A 78 -15.52 -11.09 -1.17
N PHE A 79 -14.42 -11.08 -0.42
CA PHE A 79 -14.20 -12.10 0.63
C PHE A 79 -15.24 -12.01 1.75
N ALA A 80 -15.61 -10.81 2.18
CA ALA A 80 -16.63 -10.58 3.20
C ALA A 80 -17.99 -11.17 2.78
N ILE A 81 -18.40 -10.94 1.52
CA ILE A 81 -19.63 -11.49 0.96
C ILE A 81 -19.54 -13.01 0.86
N THR A 82 -18.44 -13.54 0.36
CA THR A 82 -18.21 -14.99 0.21
C THR A 82 -18.27 -15.69 1.56
N THR A 83 -17.55 -15.17 2.56
CA THR A 83 -17.58 -15.70 3.94
C THR A 83 -18.99 -15.64 4.53
N SER A 84 -19.70 -14.52 4.35
CA SER A 84 -21.08 -14.37 4.80
C SER A 84 -22.03 -15.39 4.14
N ASN A 85 -21.85 -15.66 2.85
CA ASN A 85 -22.64 -16.63 2.11
C ASN A 85 -22.35 -18.07 2.56
N THR A 86 -21.08 -18.40 2.81
CA THR A 86 -20.66 -19.70 3.34
C THR A 86 -21.33 -19.98 4.68
N ILE A 87 -21.28 -19.02 5.63
CA ILE A 87 -21.96 -19.14 6.91
C ILE A 87 -23.47 -19.31 6.74
N SER A 88 -24.07 -18.61 5.78
CA SER A 88 -25.51 -18.72 5.53
C SER A 88 -25.90 -20.08 4.95
N LYS A 89 -25.08 -20.66 4.08
CA LYS A 89 -25.29 -22.01 3.53
C LYS A 89 -25.13 -23.08 4.60
N GLU A 90 -24.16 -22.94 5.48
CA GLU A 90 -23.81 -23.87 6.54
C GLU A 90 -24.53 -23.61 7.86
N ALA A 91 -25.55 -22.75 7.85
CA ALA A 91 -26.24 -22.29 9.06
C ALA A 91 -26.73 -23.46 9.95
N ASN A 92 -27.30 -24.53 9.37
CA ASN A 92 -27.76 -25.69 10.14
C ASN A 92 -26.59 -26.39 10.84
N VAL A 93 -25.48 -26.61 10.14
CA VAL A 93 -24.27 -27.23 10.70
C VAL A 93 -23.71 -26.39 11.85
N ILE A 94 -23.59 -25.07 11.63
CA ILE A 94 -23.16 -24.14 12.66
C ILE A 94 -24.09 -24.16 13.86
N GLY A 95 -25.40 -24.17 13.63
CA GLY A 95 -26.43 -24.27 14.69
C GLY A 95 -26.30 -25.54 15.52
N THR A 96 -26.11 -26.67 14.89
CA THR A 96 -25.93 -27.99 15.54
C THR A 96 -24.62 -28.03 16.35
N LEU A 97 -23.51 -27.61 15.74
CA LEU A 97 -22.20 -27.55 16.42
C LEU A 97 -22.27 -26.66 17.68
N ARG A 98 -22.92 -25.51 17.57
CA ARG A 98 -23.08 -24.62 18.71
C ARG A 98 -24.01 -25.18 19.79
N ALA A 99 -25.05 -25.94 19.41
CA ALA A 99 -25.91 -26.63 20.35
C ALA A 99 -25.19 -27.81 21.05
N SER A 100 -24.18 -28.42 20.37
CA SER A 100 -23.31 -29.46 20.92
C SER A 100 -22.15 -28.91 21.79
N GLY A 101 -22.09 -27.61 21.99
CA GLY A 101 -21.13 -26.99 22.92
C GLY A 101 -19.93 -26.28 22.27
N TYR A 102 -19.81 -26.30 20.94
CA TYR A 102 -18.75 -25.55 20.27
C TYR A 102 -18.85 -24.04 20.55
N THR A 103 -17.73 -23.43 20.86
CA THR A 103 -17.64 -21.99 21.14
C THR A 103 -17.64 -21.16 19.85
N LYS A 104 -18.02 -19.88 19.98
CA LYS A 104 -17.92 -18.93 18.85
C LYS A 104 -16.48 -18.81 18.34
N GLY A 105 -15.51 -18.81 19.26
CA GLY A 105 -14.09 -18.66 18.91
C GLY A 105 -13.56 -19.81 18.07
N GLU A 106 -13.93 -21.04 18.38
CA GLU A 106 -13.56 -22.23 17.58
C GLU A 106 -14.11 -22.14 16.16
N LEU A 107 -15.37 -21.74 16.01
CA LEU A 107 -15.96 -21.55 14.70
C LEU A 107 -15.33 -20.38 13.93
N ILE A 108 -15.06 -19.27 14.57
CA ILE A 108 -14.34 -18.15 13.95
C ILE A 108 -12.98 -18.62 13.44
N ARG A 109 -12.22 -19.34 14.26
CA ARG A 109 -10.91 -19.86 13.86
C ARG A 109 -11.01 -20.79 12.64
N HIS A 110 -12.01 -21.69 12.65
CA HIS A 110 -12.23 -22.61 11.54
C HIS A 110 -12.54 -21.87 10.23
N TYR A 111 -13.53 -20.98 10.24
CA TYR A 111 -13.93 -20.23 9.04
C TYR A 111 -12.92 -19.16 8.58
N LEU A 112 -12.03 -18.72 9.47
CA LEU A 112 -10.96 -17.77 9.14
C LEU A 112 -9.77 -18.46 8.47
N THR A 113 -9.57 -19.75 8.70
CA THR A 113 -8.40 -20.50 8.20
C THR A 113 -8.31 -20.47 6.68
N MET A 114 -9.40 -20.71 5.95
CA MET A 114 -9.39 -20.71 4.48
C MET A 114 -9.06 -19.34 3.88
N PRO A 115 -9.74 -18.24 4.23
CA PRO A 115 -9.35 -16.90 3.76
C PRO A 115 -7.89 -16.58 4.08
N LEU A 116 -7.41 -16.92 5.27
CA LEU A 116 -6.04 -16.66 5.69
C LEU A 116 -5.01 -17.42 4.85
N LEU A 117 -5.26 -18.72 4.59
CA LEU A 117 -4.39 -19.53 3.73
C LEU A 117 -4.33 -18.97 2.31
N VAL A 118 -5.48 -18.62 1.72
CA VAL A 118 -5.53 -18.02 0.38
C VAL A 118 -4.72 -16.72 0.33
N MET A 119 -4.87 -15.85 1.34
CA MET A 119 -4.12 -14.60 1.42
C MET A 119 -2.61 -14.82 1.53
N LEU A 120 -2.17 -15.77 2.36
CA LEU A 120 -0.75 -16.07 2.54
C LEU A 120 -0.12 -16.63 1.25
N VAL A 121 -0.81 -17.55 0.58
CA VAL A 121 -0.35 -18.11 -0.70
C VAL A 121 -0.31 -17.03 -1.78
N ALA A 122 -1.35 -16.19 -1.87
CA ALA A 122 -1.38 -15.08 -2.81
C ALA A 122 -0.27 -14.05 -2.55
N ALA A 123 0.01 -13.74 -1.28
CA ALA A 123 1.10 -12.85 -0.90
C ALA A 123 2.47 -13.43 -1.26
N LEU A 124 2.68 -14.73 -1.05
CA LEU A 124 3.92 -15.42 -1.44
C LEU A 124 4.13 -15.36 -2.95
N ILE A 125 3.12 -15.76 -3.72
CA ILE A 125 3.19 -15.73 -5.19
C ILE A 125 3.39 -14.31 -5.70
N GLY A 126 2.65 -13.34 -5.16
CA GLY A 126 2.76 -11.92 -5.54
C GLY A 126 4.15 -11.35 -5.29
N ASN A 127 4.77 -11.67 -4.15
CA ASN A 127 6.14 -11.25 -3.86
C ASN A 127 7.16 -11.90 -4.80
N ILE A 128 7.04 -13.20 -5.07
CA ILE A 128 7.93 -13.89 -6.02
C ILE A 128 7.82 -13.25 -7.40
N LEU A 129 6.62 -13.07 -7.93
CA LEU A 129 6.40 -12.45 -9.24
C LEU A 129 6.86 -10.98 -9.26
N GLY A 130 6.59 -10.24 -8.19
CA GLY A 130 6.99 -8.84 -8.06
C GLY A 130 8.51 -8.65 -8.15
N TYR A 131 9.27 -9.46 -7.40
CA TYR A 131 10.73 -9.37 -7.39
C TYR A 131 11.43 -10.13 -8.53
N THR A 132 10.71 -10.85 -9.38
CA THR A 132 11.26 -11.53 -10.55
C THR A 132 10.79 -10.88 -11.85
N ALA A 133 9.68 -11.31 -12.41
CA ALA A 133 9.22 -10.92 -13.74
C ALA A 133 8.66 -9.47 -13.79
N LEU A 134 7.86 -9.07 -12.79
CA LEU A 134 7.16 -7.78 -12.85
C LEU A 134 8.09 -6.59 -12.64
N LYS A 135 9.16 -6.74 -11.86
CA LYS A 135 10.16 -5.69 -11.69
C LYS A 135 10.85 -5.32 -13.00
N ASP A 136 11.22 -6.35 -13.79
CA ASP A 136 11.94 -6.13 -15.05
C ASP A 136 11.00 -5.49 -16.08
N PHE A 137 9.74 -5.88 -16.08
CA PHE A 137 8.70 -5.24 -16.89
C PHE A 137 8.53 -3.76 -16.52
N ALA A 138 8.37 -3.43 -15.24
CA ALA A 138 8.24 -2.05 -14.77
C ALA A 138 9.51 -1.23 -15.07
N ALA A 139 10.69 -1.78 -14.82
CA ALA A 139 11.96 -1.13 -15.15
C ALA A 139 12.06 -0.81 -16.64
N SER A 140 11.67 -1.74 -17.51
CA SER A 140 11.75 -1.54 -18.96
C SER A 140 10.95 -0.35 -19.47
N MET A 141 9.83 0.00 -18.82
CA MET A 141 9.02 1.18 -19.16
C MET A 141 9.81 2.47 -18.92
N TYR A 142 10.51 2.57 -17.79
CA TYR A 142 11.33 3.76 -17.49
C TYR A 142 12.60 3.82 -18.34
N TYR A 143 13.28 2.70 -18.56
CA TYR A 143 14.47 2.64 -19.42
C TYR A 143 14.17 2.90 -20.91
N GLY A 144 12.94 2.66 -21.35
CA GLY A 144 12.47 3.05 -22.67
C GLY A 144 12.25 4.56 -22.85
N SER A 145 12.01 5.27 -21.74
CA SER A 145 11.67 6.71 -21.74
C SER A 145 12.81 7.61 -21.26
N TYR A 146 13.69 7.10 -20.40
CA TYR A 146 14.73 7.86 -19.72
C TYR A 146 16.10 7.21 -19.86
N SER A 147 17.14 8.05 -19.90
CA SER A 147 18.54 7.59 -19.82
C SER A 147 18.90 7.41 -18.32
N LEU A 148 18.70 6.20 -17.81
CA LEU A 148 18.93 5.87 -16.41
C LEU A 148 20.25 5.11 -16.22
N PRO A 149 20.87 5.18 -15.02
CA PRO A 149 22.03 4.37 -14.67
C PRO A 149 21.67 2.88 -14.63
N THR A 150 22.68 2.02 -14.56
CA THR A 150 22.49 0.57 -14.53
C THR A 150 21.50 0.16 -13.41
N TYR A 151 20.51 -0.65 -13.79
CA TYR A 151 19.48 -1.13 -12.87
C TYR A 151 20.06 -2.13 -11.85
N VAL A 152 19.82 -1.85 -10.59
CA VAL A 152 20.20 -2.74 -9.48
C VAL A 152 18.96 -3.02 -8.64
N THR A 153 18.63 -4.30 -8.45
CA THR A 153 17.50 -4.71 -7.61
C THR A 153 17.88 -4.58 -6.14
N ILE A 154 17.15 -3.73 -5.42
CA ILE A 154 17.29 -3.57 -3.96
C ILE A 154 15.99 -4.00 -3.30
N TRP A 155 16.08 -4.83 -2.24
CA TRP A 155 14.92 -5.16 -1.43
C TRP A 155 14.50 -3.96 -0.59
N SER A 156 13.22 -3.61 -0.64
CA SER A 156 12.64 -2.49 0.12
C SER A 156 11.68 -2.99 1.17
N ALA A 157 12.01 -2.78 2.47
CA ALA A 157 11.13 -3.08 3.58
C ALA A 157 9.83 -2.26 3.53
N ASP A 158 9.90 -0.99 3.15
CA ASP A 158 8.75 -0.10 3.00
C ASP A 158 7.77 -0.63 1.93
N ALA A 159 8.29 -1.02 0.77
CA ALA A 159 7.48 -1.62 -0.29
C ALA A 159 6.81 -2.91 0.22
N PHE A 160 7.55 -3.81 0.87
CA PHE A 160 7.03 -5.05 1.42
C PHE A 160 5.90 -4.81 2.44
N VAL A 161 6.07 -3.84 3.34
CA VAL A 161 5.03 -3.48 4.33
C VAL A 161 3.78 -2.97 3.62
N LYS A 162 3.91 -2.04 2.67
CA LYS A 162 2.77 -1.45 1.94
C LYS A 162 2.03 -2.45 1.06
N THR A 163 2.73 -3.36 0.40
CA THR A 163 2.14 -4.27 -0.59
C THR A 163 1.75 -5.63 -0.01
N THR A 164 2.28 -6.02 1.14
CA THR A 164 2.06 -7.34 1.74
C THR A 164 1.44 -7.24 3.13
N VAL A 165 2.12 -6.58 4.06
CA VAL A 165 1.70 -6.59 5.47
C VAL A 165 0.38 -5.84 5.69
N ILE A 166 0.26 -4.63 5.16
CA ILE A 166 -0.97 -3.82 5.31
C ILE A 166 -2.18 -4.49 4.64
N PRO A 167 -2.11 -4.97 3.37
CA PRO A 167 -3.20 -5.74 2.76
C PRO A 167 -3.60 -6.98 3.56
N LEU A 168 -2.64 -7.76 4.06
CA LEU A 168 -2.92 -8.94 4.88
C LEU A 168 -3.68 -8.58 6.16
N ILE A 169 -3.24 -7.54 6.87
CA ILE A 169 -3.90 -7.06 8.09
C ILE A 169 -5.33 -6.59 7.78
N LEU A 170 -5.51 -5.78 6.75
CA LEU A 170 -6.83 -5.29 6.34
C LEU A 170 -7.78 -6.43 6.01
N MET A 171 -7.34 -7.38 5.20
CA MET A 171 -8.14 -8.55 4.82
C MET A 171 -8.48 -9.42 6.03
N PHE A 172 -7.52 -9.65 6.93
CA PHE A 172 -7.74 -10.38 8.18
C PHE A 172 -8.79 -9.69 9.06
N LEU A 173 -8.66 -8.38 9.29
CA LEU A 173 -9.60 -7.62 10.13
C LEU A 173 -11.01 -7.61 9.55
N ILE A 174 -11.16 -7.42 8.25
CA ILE A 174 -12.48 -7.41 7.60
C ILE A 174 -13.15 -8.77 7.71
N ASN A 175 -12.43 -9.87 7.41
CA ASN A 175 -12.98 -11.22 7.54
C ASN A 175 -13.31 -11.56 9.00
N LEU A 176 -12.44 -11.22 9.94
CA LEU A 176 -12.68 -11.40 11.37
C LEU A 176 -13.95 -10.65 11.82
N PHE A 177 -14.10 -9.39 11.42
CA PHE A 177 -15.27 -8.59 11.75
C PHE A 177 -16.56 -9.20 11.20
N VAL A 178 -16.56 -9.67 9.95
CA VAL A 178 -17.71 -10.33 9.34
C VAL A 178 -18.07 -11.61 10.08
N LEU A 179 -17.08 -12.45 10.41
CA LEU A 179 -17.26 -13.68 11.17
C LEU A 179 -17.83 -13.41 12.57
N MET A 180 -17.24 -12.47 13.30
CA MET A 180 -17.71 -12.07 14.61
C MET A 180 -19.17 -11.61 14.59
N ASN A 181 -19.54 -10.79 13.62
CA ASN A 181 -20.90 -10.30 13.45
C ASN A 181 -21.88 -11.43 13.11
N LYS A 182 -21.54 -12.28 12.16
CA LYS A 182 -22.43 -13.37 11.73
C LYS A 182 -22.60 -14.46 12.81
N LEU A 183 -21.49 -14.90 13.41
CA LEU A 183 -21.49 -15.94 14.44
C LEU A 183 -21.97 -15.43 15.83
N SER A 184 -22.28 -14.15 15.98
CA SER A 184 -22.86 -13.59 17.21
C SER A 184 -24.33 -14.00 17.42
N LEU A 185 -25.01 -14.51 16.38
CA LEU A 185 -26.39 -14.94 16.44
C LEU A 185 -26.54 -16.18 17.35
N SER A 186 -27.74 -16.37 17.94
CA SER A 186 -28.03 -17.53 18.78
C SER A 186 -28.10 -18.83 17.94
N PRO A 187 -27.81 -20.01 18.52
CA PRO A 187 -27.91 -21.29 17.82
C PRO A 187 -29.29 -21.52 17.19
N LEU A 188 -30.35 -21.12 17.88
CA LEU A 188 -31.74 -21.26 17.39
C LEU A 188 -31.98 -20.45 16.11
N LYS A 189 -31.36 -19.27 15.95
CA LYS A 189 -31.45 -18.46 14.72
C LYS A 189 -30.75 -19.13 13.55
N PHE A 190 -29.65 -19.82 13.80
CA PHE A 190 -28.95 -20.61 12.78
C PHE A 190 -29.80 -21.80 12.30
N ILE A 191 -30.40 -22.57 13.23
CA ILE A 191 -31.25 -23.68 12.90
C ILE A 191 -32.49 -23.23 12.11
N ARG A 192 -33.10 -22.11 12.51
CA ARG A 192 -34.25 -21.50 11.82
C ARG A 192 -33.89 -20.75 10.54
N ARG A 193 -32.63 -20.68 10.18
CA ARG A 193 -32.10 -19.85 9.06
C ARG A 193 -32.49 -18.36 9.11
N ASP A 194 -32.85 -17.85 10.29
CA ASP A 194 -33.14 -16.44 10.51
C ASP A 194 -31.85 -15.69 10.85
N LEU A 195 -31.03 -15.47 9.82
CA LEU A 195 -29.72 -14.83 9.93
C LEU A 195 -29.80 -13.31 9.86
N LYS A 196 -30.98 -12.72 9.79
CA LYS A 196 -31.18 -11.28 9.84
C LYS A 196 -31.04 -10.79 11.28
N ARG A 197 -30.13 -9.86 11.49
CA ARG A 197 -30.01 -9.16 12.75
C ARG A 197 -31.16 -8.15 12.84
N HIS A 198 -32.17 -8.41 13.69
CA HIS A 198 -33.19 -7.41 14.00
C HIS A 198 -32.49 -6.19 14.61
N GLN A 199 -32.31 -5.14 13.84
CA GLN A 199 -32.00 -3.84 14.41
C GLN A 199 -33.16 -3.45 15.30
N LYS A 200 -32.93 -3.33 16.63
CA LYS A 200 -33.87 -2.65 17.52
C LYS A 200 -34.01 -1.22 16.97
N LYS A 201 -35.16 -0.94 16.33
CA LYS A 201 -35.51 0.43 16.00
C LYS A 201 -35.56 1.18 17.34
N LYS A 202 -34.61 2.04 17.62
CA LYS A 202 -34.73 3.02 18.66
C LYS A 202 -35.96 3.86 18.31
N ALA A 203 -37.05 3.66 19.07
CA ALA A 203 -38.19 4.54 18.95
C ALA A 203 -37.70 5.94 19.33
N PHE A 204 -37.69 6.83 18.37
CA PHE A 204 -37.43 8.24 18.58
C PHE A 204 -38.66 8.76 19.31
N ARG A 205 -38.59 8.91 20.63
CA ARG A 205 -39.59 9.61 21.41
C ARG A 205 -39.41 11.09 21.13
N LEU A 206 -40.30 11.62 20.29
CA LEU A 206 -40.53 13.06 20.19
C LEU A 206 -41.25 13.46 21.49
N ASN A 207 -40.61 14.27 22.28
CA ASN A 207 -41.25 15.06 23.37
C ASN A 207 -41.62 16.39 22.77
#